data_8ec93061d8cf1307d558df34e0d6a2aa
#
_entry.id   8ec93061d8cf1307d558df34e0d6a2aa
#
_cell.length_a   1.000
_cell.length_b   1.000
_cell.length_c   1.000
_cell.angle_alpha   90.00
_cell.angle_beta   90.00
_cell.angle_gamma   90.00
#
_symmetry.space_group_name_H-M   'P 1'
#
loop_
_entity.id
_entity.type
_entity.pdbx_description
1 polymer ?
#
loop_
_entity_poly.entity_id
_entity_poly.type
_entity_poly.pdbx_seq_one_letter_code
_entity_poly.pdbx_strand_id
1 'polypeptide(L)'
;IFKFEFNYILSNVIVIFGAVSNIFLINYNRSTQLSNKIAFYYLLADILQLSLLLYLTGGVLNPFSVFLIIPSVFASSNLNIKTNLILILITILSISVLTLYHQELPSPLNDYKLSNYYYYSIPLGLIIALIFLNYFAILFGKENRIRKNALDKIQEVISKEHVLVSLGGQAAAAAHSLGTPLSTIKVIS
;
A
#
# COMPACT_ATOMS: atom_id res chain seq x y z
N ILE A 1 7.02 -14.26 -33.00
CA ILE A 1 6.85 -13.03 -32.14
C ILE A 1 5.52 -12.44 -32.53
N PHE A 2 4.56 -12.43 -31.61
CA PHE A 2 3.23 -11.86 -31.84
C PHE A 2 3.33 -10.35 -32.02
N LYS A 3 2.88 -9.85 -33.17
CA LYS A 3 2.72 -8.41 -33.42
C LYS A 3 1.31 -8.04 -33.01
N PHE A 4 1.17 -7.36 -31.89
CA PHE A 4 -0.11 -6.81 -31.45
C PHE A 4 -0.35 -5.45 -32.09
N GLU A 5 -1.48 -5.26 -32.75
CA GLU A 5 -1.88 -3.98 -33.35
C GLU A 5 -2.68 -3.16 -32.35
N PHE A 6 -2.03 -2.26 -31.62
CA PHE A 6 -2.67 -1.27 -30.75
C PHE A 6 -1.93 0.07 -30.83
N ASN A 7 -2.48 1.11 -30.24
CA ASN A 7 -1.88 2.43 -30.28
C ASN A 7 -0.63 2.51 -29.38
N TYR A 8 0.53 2.09 -29.92
CA TYR A 8 1.81 2.04 -29.18
C TYR A 8 2.23 3.41 -28.63
N ILE A 9 1.98 4.51 -29.39
CA ILE A 9 2.42 5.83 -28.98
C ILE A 9 1.68 6.25 -27.72
N LEU A 10 0.35 6.16 -27.73
CA LEU A 10 -0.47 6.57 -26.60
C LEU A 10 -0.22 5.69 -25.38
N SER A 11 -0.13 4.37 -25.56
CA SER A 11 0.16 3.42 -24.45
C SER A 11 1.53 3.67 -23.83
N ASN A 12 2.57 3.91 -24.64
CA ASN A 12 3.90 4.22 -24.14
C ASN A 12 3.93 5.56 -23.39
N VAL A 13 3.23 6.59 -23.86
CA VAL A 13 3.13 7.88 -23.16
C VAL A 13 2.50 7.69 -21.77
N ILE A 14 1.42 6.90 -21.66
CA ILE A 14 0.77 6.63 -20.39
C ILE A 14 1.72 5.89 -19.42
N VAL A 15 2.45 4.88 -19.92
CA VAL A 15 3.41 4.12 -19.10
C VAL A 15 4.58 5.01 -18.63
N ILE A 16 5.15 5.83 -19.53
CA ILE A 16 6.24 6.74 -19.19
C ILE A 16 5.76 7.78 -18.16
N PHE A 17 4.57 8.33 -18.34
CA PHE A 17 4.00 9.27 -17.39
C PHE A 17 3.87 8.66 -15.98
N GLY A 18 3.38 7.41 -15.87
CA GLY A 18 3.31 6.69 -14.61
C GLY A 18 4.68 6.39 -13.99
N ALA A 19 5.66 5.98 -14.81
CA ALA A 19 7.02 5.75 -14.33
C ALA A 19 7.65 7.05 -13.78
N VAL A 20 7.50 8.16 -14.50
CA VAL A 20 8.02 9.47 -14.09
C VAL A 20 7.35 9.94 -12.79
N SER A 21 6.02 9.80 -12.67
CA SER A 21 5.30 10.17 -11.45
C SER A 21 5.76 9.38 -10.23
N ASN A 22 6.01 8.07 -10.39
CA ASN A 22 6.53 7.21 -9.32
C ASN A 22 7.97 7.56 -8.92
N ILE A 23 8.84 7.85 -9.89
CA ILE A 23 10.23 8.31 -9.61
C ILE A 23 10.21 9.65 -8.87
N PHE A 24 9.35 10.57 -9.28
CA PHE A 24 9.17 11.85 -8.60
C PHE A 24 8.73 11.67 -7.15
N LEU A 25 7.79 10.76 -6.89
CA LEU A 25 7.32 10.43 -5.54
C LEU A 25 8.45 9.92 -4.65
N ILE A 26 9.24 8.96 -5.15
CA ILE A 26 10.37 8.37 -4.40
C ILE A 26 11.39 9.47 -4.01
N ASN A 27 11.70 10.38 -4.91
CA ASN A 27 12.65 11.44 -4.65
C ASN A 27 12.12 12.52 -3.70
N TYR A 28 10.83 12.84 -3.79
CA TYR A 28 10.22 13.87 -2.95
C TYR A 28 9.98 13.42 -1.50
N ASN A 29 9.67 12.14 -1.28
CA ASN A 29 9.30 11.60 0.04
C ASN A 29 10.36 10.64 0.63
N ARG A 30 11.64 10.93 0.49
CA ARG A 30 12.74 10.05 0.93
C ARG A 30 12.75 9.67 2.42
N SER A 31 12.04 10.39 3.31
CA SER A 31 12.22 10.24 4.77
C SER A 31 10.95 10.18 5.61
N THR A 32 9.75 10.30 5.04
CA THR A 32 8.51 10.39 5.82
C THR A 32 7.44 9.41 5.31
N GLN A 33 6.66 8.87 6.25
CA GLN A 33 5.48 8.10 5.90
C GLN A 33 4.50 9.01 5.13
N LEU A 34 4.04 8.53 3.97
CA LEU A 34 3.04 9.22 3.17
C LEU A 34 1.78 9.48 3.98
N SER A 35 1.29 10.71 3.93
CA SER A 35 -0.01 11.02 4.54
C SER A 35 -1.12 10.26 3.80
N ASN A 36 -2.22 9.93 4.52
CA ASN A 36 -3.37 9.25 3.92
C ASN A 36 -3.91 9.94 2.66
N LYS A 37 -3.87 11.29 2.61
CA LYS A 37 -4.33 12.06 1.45
C LYS A 37 -3.42 11.86 0.23
N ILE A 38 -2.12 11.94 0.43
CA ILE A 38 -1.14 11.79 -0.64
C ILE A 38 -1.21 10.35 -1.19
N ALA A 39 -1.20 9.35 -0.31
CA ALA A 39 -1.33 7.95 -0.69
C ALA A 39 -2.63 7.67 -1.48
N PHE A 40 -3.74 8.29 -1.09
CA PHE A 40 -5.00 8.20 -1.83
C PHE A 40 -4.87 8.69 -3.27
N TYR A 41 -4.29 9.88 -3.49
CA TYR A 41 -4.17 10.44 -4.83
C TYR A 41 -3.24 9.60 -5.74
N TYR A 42 -2.18 9.01 -5.17
CA TYR A 42 -1.31 8.12 -5.95
C TYR A 42 -2.00 6.82 -6.34
N LEU A 43 -2.68 6.17 -5.40
CA LEU A 43 -3.44 4.95 -5.70
C LEU A 43 -4.60 5.21 -6.66
N LEU A 44 -5.23 6.38 -6.56
CA LEU A 44 -6.23 6.82 -7.52
C LEU A 44 -5.63 7.01 -8.92
N ALA A 45 -4.47 7.66 -9.00
CA ALA A 45 -3.76 7.84 -10.27
C ALA A 45 -3.36 6.49 -10.90
N ASP A 46 -2.91 5.52 -10.10
CA ASP A 46 -2.60 4.16 -10.56
C ASP A 46 -3.84 3.45 -11.12
N ILE A 47 -5.01 3.55 -10.45
CA ILE A 47 -6.27 2.98 -10.95
C ILE A 47 -6.65 3.64 -12.28
N LEU A 48 -6.58 4.96 -12.38
CA LEU A 48 -6.95 5.69 -13.60
C LEU A 48 -5.98 5.39 -14.76
N GLN A 49 -4.68 5.36 -14.49
CA GLN A 49 -3.66 5.02 -15.47
C GLN A 49 -3.86 3.62 -16.01
N LEU A 50 -4.06 2.63 -15.13
CA LEU A 50 -4.27 1.24 -15.54
C LEU A 50 -5.60 1.08 -16.27
N SER A 51 -6.67 1.77 -15.83
CA SER A 51 -7.96 1.78 -16.54
C SER A 51 -7.82 2.33 -17.96
N LEU A 52 -7.02 3.39 -18.16
CA LEU A 52 -6.79 3.96 -19.47
C LEU A 52 -5.99 3.01 -20.39
N LEU A 53 -4.98 2.34 -19.84
CA LEU A 53 -4.23 1.31 -20.59
C LEU A 53 -5.14 0.13 -20.98
N LEU A 54 -5.97 -0.34 -20.06
CA LEU A 54 -6.91 -1.42 -20.32
C LEU A 54 -7.95 -1.00 -21.38
N TYR A 55 -8.45 0.24 -21.32
CA TYR A 55 -9.36 0.77 -22.33
C TYR A 55 -8.79 0.64 -23.76
N LEU A 56 -7.49 0.90 -23.93
CA LEU A 56 -6.79 0.82 -25.22
C LEU A 56 -6.45 -0.60 -25.66
N THR A 57 -6.55 -1.59 -24.75
CA THR A 57 -6.01 -2.93 -24.98
C THR A 57 -7.02 -4.05 -24.73
N GLY A 58 -8.33 -3.78 -24.81
CA GLY A 58 -9.38 -4.80 -24.75
C GLY A 58 -10.20 -4.82 -23.45
N GLY A 59 -10.12 -3.78 -22.64
CA GLY A 59 -10.93 -3.59 -21.45
C GLY A 59 -10.78 -4.72 -20.43
N VAL A 60 -11.88 -5.22 -19.91
CA VAL A 60 -11.91 -6.33 -18.93
C VAL A 60 -11.48 -7.67 -19.51
N LEU A 61 -11.52 -7.82 -20.83
CA LEU A 61 -11.08 -9.03 -21.53
C LEU A 61 -9.57 -9.16 -21.56
N ASN A 62 -8.85 -8.08 -21.32
CA ASN A 62 -7.40 -8.11 -21.19
C ASN A 62 -7.02 -8.88 -19.92
N PRO A 63 -6.14 -9.90 -19.98
CA PRO A 63 -5.73 -10.68 -18.81
C PRO A 63 -5.11 -9.84 -17.69
N PHE A 64 -4.56 -8.67 -18.01
CA PHE A 64 -4.00 -7.74 -17.02
C PHE A 64 -5.07 -6.92 -16.26
N SER A 65 -6.36 -7.08 -16.58
CA SER A 65 -7.45 -6.43 -15.84
C SER A 65 -7.47 -6.77 -14.35
N VAL A 66 -6.95 -7.94 -13.97
CA VAL A 66 -6.78 -8.34 -12.57
C VAL A 66 -5.91 -7.37 -11.76
N PHE A 67 -4.97 -6.68 -12.39
CA PHE A 67 -4.11 -5.72 -11.71
C PHE A 67 -4.84 -4.46 -11.23
N LEU A 68 -6.04 -4.20 -11.74
CA LEU A 68 -6.88 -3.10 -11.28
C LEU A 68 -7.27 -3.22 -9.79
N ILE A 69 -7.24 -4.44 -9.26
CA ILE A 69 -7.59 -4.74 -7.87
C ILE A 69 -6.46 -4.31 -6.91
N ILE A 70 -5.19 -4.35 -7.35
CA ILE A 70 -4.01 -4.20 -6.49
C ILE A 70 -3.99 -2.88 -5.71
N PRO A 71 -4.17 -1.68 -6.33
CA PRO A 71 -4.12 -0.42 -5.59
C PRO A 71 -5.17 -0.34 -4.48
N SER A 72 -6.37 -0.87 -4.74
CA SER A 72 -7.46 -0.91 -3.78
C SER A 72 -7.16 -1.85 -2.59
N VAL A 73 -6.62 -3.05 -2.85
CA VAL A 73 -6.22 -4.00 -1.80
C VAL A 73 -5.10 -3.43 -0.95
N PHE A 74 -4.11 -2.77 -1.56
CA PHE A 74 -3.04 -2.08 -0.84
C PHE A 74 -3.59 -0.97 0.07
N ALA A 75 -4.57 -0.19 -0.43
CA ALA A 75 -5.25 0.82 0.36
C ALA A 75 -5.95 0.23 1.59
N SER A 76 -6.56 -0.94 1.46
CA SER A 76 -7.32 -1.62 2.52
C SER A 76 -6.47 -1.96 3.74
N SER A 77 -5.22 -2.34 3.54
CA SER A 77 -4.30 -2.69 4.63
C SER A 77 -3.67 -1.46 5.30
N ASN A 78 -3.55 -0.33 4.59
CA ASN A 78 -2.71 0.79 5.00
C ASN A 78 -3.48 2.09 5.29
N LEU A 79 -4.60 2.35 4.60
CA LEU A 79 -5.32 3.61 4.69
C LEU A 79 -6.55 3.54 5.61
N ASN A 80 -7.15 4.69 5.84
CA ASN A 80 -8.41 4.81 6.59
C ASN A 80 -9.56 4.15 5.81
N ILE A 81 -10.51 3.55 6.54
CA ILE A 81 -11.66 2.84 5.96
C ILE A 81 -12.45 3.71 4.97
N LYS A 82 -12.69 5.00 5.29
CA LYS A 82 -13.43 5.91 4.39
C LYS A 82 -12.71 6.10 3.05
N THR A 83 -11.40 6.33 3.09
CA THR A 83 -10.54 6.51 1.91
C THR A 83 -10.51 5.23 1.07
N ASN A 84 -10.42 4.09 1.75
CA ASN A 84 -10.43 2.80 1.09
C ASN A 84 -11.75 2.50 0.38
N LEU A 85 -12.90 2.76 1.02
CA LEU A 85 -14.21 2.57 0.41
C LEU A 85 -14.38 3.39 -0.88
N ILE A 86 -13.86 4.61 -0.92
CA ILE A 86 -13.87 5.44 -2.13
C ILE A 86 -13.06 4.76 -3.25
N LEU A 87 -11.86 4.24 -2.95
CA LEU A 87 -11.03 3.54 -3.95
C LEU A 87 -11.70 2.25 -4.45
N ILE A 88 -12.33 1.47 -3.57
CA ILE A 88 -13.11 0.29 -3.95
C ILE A 88 -14.22 0.68 -4.93
N LEU A 89 -15.01 1.73 -4.62
CA LEU A 89 -16.09 2.21 -5.48
C LEU A 89 -15.57 2.67 -6.84
N ILE A 90 -14.46 3.41 -6.87
CA ILE A 90 -13.82 3.85 -8.12
C ILE A 90 -13.33 2.64 -8.92
N THR A 91 -12.76 1.63 -8.30
CA THR A 91 -12.32 0.40 -8.98
C THR A 91 -13.51 -0.37 -9.57
N ILE A 92 -14.62 -0.51 -8.84
CA ILE A 92 -15.86 -1.12 -9.35
C ILE A 92 -16.40 -0.32 -10.54
N LEU A 93 -16.43 1.00 -10.42
CA LEU A 93 -16.84 1.89 -11.51
C LEU A 93 -15.96 1.69 -12.75
N SER A 94 -14.63 1.65 -12.56
CA SER A 94 -13.67 1.42 -13.64
C SER A 94 -13.90 0.07 -14.33
N ILE A 95 -14.09 -1.02 -13.58
CA ILE A 95 -14.41 -2.33 -14.13
C ILE A 95 -15.72 -2.28 -14.92
N SER A 96 -16.75 -1.63 -14.40
CA SER A 96 -18.05 -1.50 -15.05
C SER A 96 -17.96 -0.69 -16.36
N VAL A 97 -17.25 0.43 -16.34
CA VAL A 97 -17.01 1.26 -17.54
C VAL A 97 -16.20 0.50 -18.58
N LEU A 98 -15.14 -0.20 -18.19
CA LEU A 98 -14.30 -1.01 -19.08
C LEU A 98 -15.05 -2.22 -19.66
N THR A 99 -16.11 -2.70 -19.00
CA THR A 99 -16.98 -3.74 -19.55
C THR A 99 -17.84 -3.19 -20.67
N LEU A 100 -18.34 -1.96 -20.55
CA LEU A 100 -19.24 -1.36 -21.53
C LEU A 100 -18.49 -0.64 -22.67
N TYR A 101 -17.35 -0.04 -22.34
CA TYR A 101 -16.58 0.82 -23.25
C TYR A 101 -15.11 0.42 -23.21
N HIS A 102 -14.62 -0.16 -24.31
CA HIS A 102 -13.21 -0.48 -24.53
C HIS A 102 -12.93 -0.60 -26.02
N GLN A 103 -11.66 -0.45 -26.42
CA GLN A 103 -11.22 -0.80 -27.75
C GLN A 103 -11.14 -2.32 -27.90
N GLU A 104 -11.23 -2.80 -29.13
CA GLU A 104 -11.12 -4.24 -29.39
C GLU A 104 -9.78 -4.80 -28.93
N LEU A 105 -9.78 -6.09 -28.59
CA LEU A 105 -8.53 -6.80 -28.29
C LEU A 105 -7.58 -6.71 -29.47
N PRO A 106 -6.29 -6.48 -29.23
CA PRO A 106 -5.29 -6.45 -30.31
C PRO A 106 -5.25 -7.78 -31.08
N SER A 107 -5.14 -7.71 -32.41
CA SER A 107 -4.87 -8.90 -33.23
C SER A 107 -3.61 -9.64 -32.74
N PRO A 108 -3.59 -11.00 -32.71
CA PRO A 108 -4.55 -11.97 -33.21
C PRO A 108 -5.66 -12.40 -32.22
N LEU A 109 -5.79 -11.76 -31.06
CA LEU A 109 -6.77 -12.12 -30.03
C LEU A 109 -8.20 -11.68 -30.41
N ASN A 110 -8.35 -10.80 -31.39
CA ASN A 110 -9.64 -10.31 -31.88
C ASN A 110 -10.53 -11.40 -32.54
N ASP A 111 -9.92 -12.47 -33.04
CA ASP A 111 -10.64 -13.57 -33.68
C ASP A 111 -11.42 -14.48 -32.72
N TYR A 112 -11.16 -14.36 -31.40
CA TYR A 112 -11.86 -15.14 -30.39
C TYR A 112 -13.23 -14.52 -30.05
N LYS A 113 -14.30 -15.04 -30.66
CA LYS A 113 -15.68 -14.72 -30.25
C LYS A 113 -15.99 -15.39 -28.91
N LEU A 114 -15.86 -14.60 -27.85
CA LEU A 114 -16.28 -15.04 -26.51
C LEU A 114 -17.82 -15.13 -26.45
N SER A 115 -18.34 -16.19 -25.83
CA SER A 115 -19.75 -16.27 -25.50
C SER A 115 -20.16 -15.13 -24.55
N ASN A 116 -21.38 -14.62 -24.67
CA ASN A 116 -21.91 -13.57 -23.78
C ASN A 116 -21.77 -13.92 -22.29
N TYR A 117 -21.83 -15.21 -21.94
CA TYR A 117 -21.61 -15.66 -20.57
C TYR A 117 -20.20 -15.31 -20.05
N TYR A 118 -19.15 -15.55 -20.84
CA TYR A 118 -17.78 -15.20 -20.45
C TYR A 118 -17.58 -13.69 -20.37
N TYR A 119 -18.20 -12.95 -21.28
CA TYR A 119 -18.10 -11.50 -21.30
C TYR A 119 -18.58 -10.85 -20.00
N TYR A 120 -19.69 -11.33 -19.42
CA TYR A 120 -20.21 -10.80 -18.15
C TYR A 120 -19.65 -11.50 -16.92
N SER A 121 -19.17 -12.74 -17.03
CA SER A 121 -18.62 -13.47 -15.89
C SER A 121 -17.25 -12.94 -15.46
N ILE A 122 -16.42 -12.43 -16.39
CA ILE A 122 -15.11 -11.87 -16.07
C ILE A 122 -15.21 -10.65 -15.13
N PRO A 123 -15.95 -9.58 -15.47
CA PRO A 123 -16.09 -8.43 -14.55
C PRO A 123 -16.77 -8.81 -13.24
N LEU A 124 -17.74 -9.72 -13.25
CA LEU A 124 -18.36 -10.21 -12.03
C LEU A 124 -17.33 -10.92 -11.13
N GLY A 125 -16.51 -11.79 -11.70
CA GLY A 125 -15.42 -12.46 -10.97
C GLY A 125 -14.41 -11.48 -10.41
N LEU A 126 -14.03 -10.44 -11.16
CA LEU A 126 -13.14 -9.38 -10.69
C LEU A 126 -13.74 -8.59 -9.52
N ILE A 127 -15.03 -8.25 -9.56
CA ILE A 127 -15.72 -7.55 -8.48
C ILE A 127 -15.79 -8.42 -7.21
N ILE A 128 -16.12 -9.70 -7.36
CA ILE A 128 -16.13 -10.65 -6.23
C ILE A 128 -14.73 -10.77 -5.62
N ALA A 129 -13.69 -10.95 -6.45
CA ALA A 129 -12.31 -11.01 -6.01
C ALA A 129 -11.87 -9.70 -5.32
N LEU A 130 -12.26 -8.55 -5.86
CA LEU A 130 -12.00 -7.24 -5.27
C LEU A 130 -12.57 -7.14 -3.85
N ILE A 131 -13.84 -7.46 -3.66
CA ILE A 131 -14.52 -7.40 -2.36
C ILE A 131 -13.86 -8.36 -1.37
N PHE A 132 -13.63 -9.60 -1.80
CA PHE A 132 -13.02 -10.64 -0.98
C PHE A 132 -11.60 -10.25 -0.52
N LEU A 133 -10.73 -9.85 -1.45
CA LEU A 133 -9.36 -9.47 -1.13
C LEU A 133 -9.30 -8.21 -0.25
N ASN A 134 -10.16 -7.22 -0.50
CA ASN A 134 -10.23 -6.03 0.35
C ASN A 134 -10.68 -6.36 1.77
N TYR A 135 -11.66 -7.25 1.94
CA TYR A 135 -12.08 -7.71 3.26
C TYR A 135 -10.92 -8.31 4.06
N PHE A 136 -10.19 -9.26 3.46
CA PHE A 136 -9.03 -9.84 4.11
C PHE A 136 -7.91 -8.83 4.35
N ALA A 137 -7.65 -7.93 3.41
CA ALA A 137 -6.63 -6.89 3.58
C ALA A 137 -6.95 -5.95 4.76
N ILE A 138 -8.22 -5.62 4.99
CA ILE A 138 -8.66 -4.85 6.17
C ILE A 138 -8.39 -5.63 7.46
N LEU A 139 -8.71 -6.92 7.50
CA LEU A 139 -8.47 -7.77 8.69
C LEU A 139 -6.98 -7.85 9.02
N PHE A 140 -6.14 -8.17 8.01
CA PHE A 140 -4.69 -8.22 8.18
C PHE A 140 -4.09 -6.87 8.57
N GLY A 141 -4.57 -5.78 7.97
CA GLY A 141 -4.13 -4.43 8.32
C GLY A 141 -4.45 -4.09 9.77
N LYS A 142 -5.62 -4.47 10.28
CA LYS A 142 -5.99 -4.29 11.68
C LYS A 142 -5.09 -5.10 12.61
N GLU A 143 -4.85 -6.37 12.30
CA GLU A 143 -3.98 -7.24 13.09
C GLU A 143 -2.55 -6.73 13.15
N ASN A 144 -1.99 -6.31 12.01
CA ASN A 144 -0.65 -5.74 11.93
C ASN A 144 -0.53 -4.46 12.78
N ARG A 145 -1.55 -3.60 12.81
CA ARG A 145 -1.56 -2.41 13.67
C ARG A 145 -1.57 -2.76 15.15
N ILE A 146 -2.34 -3.77 15.55
CA ILE A 146 -2.38 -4.25 16.94
C ILE A 146 -1.00 -4.76 17.34
N ARG A 147 -0.38 -5.60 16.50
CA ARG A 147 0.98 -6.14 16.74
C ARG A 147 2.02 -5.02 16.84
N LYS A 148 1.99 -4.06 15.92
CA LYS A 148 2.89 -2.91 15.95
C LYS A 148 2.75 -2.11 17.25
N ASN A 149 1.53 -1.78 17.65
CA ASN A 149 1.27 -1.04 18.89
C ASN A 149 1.75 -1.82 20.14
N ALA A 150 1.64 -3.15 20.12
CA ALA A 150 2.16 -3.98 21.20
C ALA A 150 3.70 -3.94 21.26
N LEU A 151 4.37 -4.04 20.11
CA LEU A 151 5.83 -3.92 20.02
C LEU A 151 6.33 -2.55 20.46
N ASP A 152 5.68 -1.47 20.03
CA ASP A 152 6.03 -0.10 20.43
C ASP A 152 5.93 0.07 21.95
N LYS A 153 4.90 -0.51 22.60
CA LYS A 153 4.76 -0.51 24.07
C LYS A 153 5.86 -1.31 24.77
N ILE A 154 6.23 -2.47 24.24
CA ILE A 154 7.33 -3.28 24.80
C ILE A 154 8.64 -2.50 24.71
N GLN A 155 8.93 -1.86 23.57
CA GLN A 155 10.12 -1.01 23.41
C GLN A 155 10.14 0.16 24.38
N GLU A 156 8.99 0.79 24.63
CA GLU A 156 8.86 1.87 25.61
C GLU A 156 9.18 1.38 27.02
N VAL A 157 8.66 0.21 27.42
CA VAL A 157 8.94 -0.39 28.75
C VAL A 157 10.41 -0.72 28.90
N ILE A 158 11.02 -1.39 27.91
CA ILE A 158 12.46 -1.71 27.92
C ILE A 158 13.31 -0.43 28.02
N SER A 159 12.96 0.60 27.27
CA SER A 159 13.68 1.89 27.34
C SER A 159 13.61 2.52 28.74
N LYS A 160 12.43 2.48 29.38
CA LYS A 160 12.25 2.98 30.75
C LYS A 160 13.05 2.14 31.75
N GLU A 161 13.08 0.82 31.62
CA GLU A 161 13.85 -0.08 32.46
C GLU A 161 15.37 0.24 32.36
N HIS A 162 15.89 0.42 31.13
CA HIS A 162 17.27 0.81 30.92
C HIS A 162 17.63 2.13 31.60
N VAL A 163 16.74 3.12 31.53
CA VAL A 163 16.95 4.42 32.21
C VAL A 163 16.99 4.23 33.71
N LEU A 164 16.06 3.44 34.28
CA LEU A 164 16.01 3.17 35.73
C LEU A 164 17.26 2.42 36.22
N VAL A 165 17.71 1.40 35.47
CA VAL A 165 18.96 0.66 35.81
C VAL A 165 20.17 1.57 35.74
N SER A 166 20.27 2.43 34.72
CA SER A 166 21.35 3.40 34.59
C SER A 166 21.36 4.39 35.75
N LEU A 167 20.20 4.95 36.11
CA LEU A 167 20.08 5.86 37.27
C LEU A 167 20.41 5.15 38.58
N GLY A 168 19.97 3.91 38.78
CA GLY A 168 20.31 3.10 39.95
C GLY A 168 21.81 2.85 40.05
N GLY A 169 22.48 2.52 38.95
CA GLY A 169 23.92 2.38 38.86
C GLY A 169 24.66 3.66 39.20
N GLN A 170 24.22 4.80 38.68
CA GLN A 170 24.81 6.11 38.98
C GLN A 170 24.61 6.51 40.46
N ALA A 171 23.43 6.28 41.00
CA ALA A 171 23.15 6.54 42.41
C ALA A 171 24.02 5.68 43.33
N ALA A 172 24.19 4.38 43.04
CA ALA A 172 25.07 3.48 43.80
C ALA A 172 26.55 3.93 43.72
N ALA A 173 27.01 4.32 42.52
CA ALA A 173 28.38 4.85 42.35
C ALA A 173 28.59 6.16 43.13
N ALA A 174 27.61 7.07 43.09
CA ALA A 174 27.64 8.30 43.86
C ALA A 174 27.64 8.04 45.38
N ALA A 175 26.78 7.12 45.87
CA ALA A 175 26.77 6.75 47.27
C ALA A 175 28.10 6.14 47.74
N HIS A 176 28.72 5.29 46.90
CA HIS A 176 30.03 4.71 47.22
C HIS A 176 31.15 5.78 47.23
N SER A 177 31.16 6.70 46.29
CA SER A 177 32.12 7.78 46.19
C SER A 177 32.02 8.79 47.37
N LEU A 178 30.83 9.02 47.89
CA LEU A 178 30.59 9.89 49.05
C LEU A 178 30.81 9.15 50.38
N GLY A 179 30.57 7.86 50.44
CA GLY A 179 30.74 7.04 51.66
C GLY A 179 32.19 6.91 52.10
N THR A 180 33.12 6.83 51.14
CA THR A 180 34.57 6.70 51.45
C THR A 180 35.11 7.92 52.17
N PRO A 181 34.96 9.18 51.77
CA PRO A 181 35.45 10.35 52.49
C PRO A 181 34.72 10.58 53.83
N LEU A 182 33.43 10.25 53.90
CA LEU A 182 32.65 10.35 55.16
C LEU A 182 33.12 9.37 56.24
N SER A 183 33.50 8.16 55.87
CA SER A 183 34.06 7.17 56.80
C SER A 183 35.46 7.63 57.33
N THR A 184 36.25 8.26 56.47
CA THR A 184 37.57 8.80 56.86
C THR A 184 37.45 9.95 57.89
N ILE A 185 36.49 10.85 57.69
CA ILE A 185 36.21 11.95 58.64
C ILE A 185 35.79 11.41 59.99
N LYS A 186 34.98 10.35 60.03
CA LYS A 186 34.49 9.73 61.27
C LYS A 186 35.58 9.01 62.07
N VAL A 187 36.67 8.58 61.42
CA VAL A 187 37.80 7.93 62.08
C VAL A 187 38.78 8.97 62.69
N ILE A 188 38.78 10.21 62.20
CA ILE A 188 39.66 11.30 62.64
C ILE A 188 39.01 12.15 63.75
N SER A 189 37.69 12.08 63.95
CA SER A 189 36.96 12.75 65.01
C SER A 189 36.80 11.82 66.21
#